data_3aa0658ff6a2cdd5f9731cefa729b6db
#
_entry.id   3aa0658ff6a2cdd5f9731cefa729b6db
#
_cell.length_a   1.000
_cell.length_b   1.000
_cell.length_c   1.000
_cell.angle_alpha   90.00
_cell.angle_beta   90.00
_cell.angle_gamma   90.00
#
_symmetry.space_group_name_H-M   'P 1'
#
loop_
_entity.id
_entity.type
_entity.pdbx_description
1 polymer ?
#
loop_
_entity_poly.entity_id
_entity_poly.type
_entity_poly.pdbx_seq_one_letter_code
_entity_poly.pdbx_strand_id
1 'polypeptide(L)'
;MTASAHALAASVQAGRQTASQAVEASLARIAASDARINAFTRVTSERARKRAATLDRRLAAGERPGPLVGVPFAVKNLFDIAGETTIAGSRISAGDPPASRDATAIARLEDAGAILVGALNMDEYASGFTTENSHYGVTRNPHDPSRLAGGSSGGSAAAVAAGMVPLSLGSDTNGSIRVPSALCGVFGLKPTYGRLSRAGAQLFAESFDHIGPIAGCASDLALAYDAMQGFDAADAVCAPVAPDPVSACADSGVGGLRIALGDGYFARRADARALAVAMDVARALGTTLRADLPEAERGWAASLVITLIEGSSVHLPRLRTRPHDFDPMTRDRFLAGALAPAELYLNAQRARRRYREAALRVFETIDVLITPAVPFEAPPIGAEQIRVAGESMNPRGMLGLFTQPISVIGLPALVVPILSDDALPRAVQLVAAPWNEAALFRVARALETAGVAGARITGNRA
;
A
#
# COMPACT_ATOMS: atom_id res chain seq x y z
N MET A 1 -3.88 -24.09 -2.86
CA MET A 1 -3.82 -22.91 -1.98
C MET A 1 -2.56 -22.12 -2.28
N THR A 2 -2.66 -20.82 -2.43
CA THR A 2 -1.48 -19.95 -2.54
C THR A 2 -0.80 -19.94 -1.18
N ALA A 3 0.44 -20.44 -1.10
CA ALA A 3 1.20 -20.41 0.15
C ALA A 3 1.57 -18.98 0.51
N SER A 4 1.57 -18.65 1.81
CA SER A 4 2.12 -17.39 2.33
C SER A 4 3.61 -17.28 2.03
N ALA A 5 4.15 -16.07 1.99
CA ALA A 5 5.58 -15.85 1.69
C ALA A 5 6.49 -16.59 2.67
N HIS A 6 6.19 -16.51 3.98
CA HIS A 6 6.99 -17.21 4.99
C HIS A 6 6.93 -18.76 4.86
N ALA A 7 5.73 -19.32 4.56
CA ALA A 7 5.60 -20.76 4.36
C ALA A 7 6.32 -21.24 3.09
N LEU A 8 6.27 -20.41 2.03
CA LEU A 8 7.00 -20.69 0.79
C LEU A 8 8.51 -20.64 1.01
N ALA A 9 9.02 -19.62 1.67
CA ALA A 9 10.45 -19.50 2.00
C ALA A 9 10.91 -20.68 2.86
N ALA A 10 10.14 -21.06 3.89
CA ALA A 10 10.44 -22.24 4.71
C ALA A 10 10.43 -23.56 3.90
N SER A 11 9.54 -23.68 2.92
CA SER A 11 9.51 -24.85 2.03
C SER A 11 10.74 -24.92 1.14
N VAL A 12 11.17 -23.77 0.58
CA VAL A 12 12.37 -23.68 -0.26
C VAL A 12 13.63 -23.93 0.57
N GLN A 13 13.76 -23.33 1.75
CA GLN A 13 14.90 -23.57 2.65
C GLN A 13 15.05 -25.04 3.09
N ALA A 14 13.91 -25.74 3.27
CA ALA A 14 13.88 -27.14 3.64
C ALA A 14 14.04 -28.10 2.44
N GLY A 15 14.24 -27.58 1.21
CA GLY A 15 14.39 -28.39 0.00
C GLY A 15 13.12 -29.13 -0.45
N ARG A 16 11.95 -28.83 0.13
CA ARG A 16 10.67 -29.41 -0.28
C ARG A 16 10.17 -28.88 -1.62
N GLN A 17 10.67 -27.71 -2.02
CA GLN A 17 10.37 -27.02 -3.26
C GLN A 17 11.59 -26.21 -3.69
N THR A 18 11.82 -26.04 -5.00
CA THR A 18 12.86 -25.15 -5.51
C THR A 18 12.33 -23.72 -5.70
N ALA A 19 13.23 -22.73 -5.72
CA ALA A 19 12.88 -21.36 -6.07
C ALA A 19 12.33 -21.28 -7.50
N SER A 20 12.88 -22.08 -8.44
CA SER A 20 12.38 -22.21 -9.80
C SER A 20 10.94 -22.71 -9.85
N GLN A 21 10.57 -23.73 -9.07
CA GLN A 21 9.19 -24.21 -8.98
C GLN A 21 8.24 -23.13 -8.42
N ALA A 22 8.68 -22.37 -7.43
CA ALA A 22 7.88 -21.28 -6.85
C ALA A 22 7.59 -20.17 -7.87
N VAL A 23 8.60 -19.79 -8.66
CA VAL A 23 8.47 -18.77 -9.72
C VAL A 23 7.54 -19.28 -10.83
N GLU A 24 7.72 -20.51 -11.34
CA GLU A 24 6.83 -21.04 -12.40
C GLU A 24 5.38 -21.12 -11.91
N ALA A 25 5.14 -21.53 -10.69
CA ALA A 25 3.79 -21.55 -10.13
C ALA A 25 3.18 -20.15 -10.06
N SER A 26 3.97 -19.11 -9.74
CA SER A 26 3.52 -17.70 -9.76
C SER A 26 3.22 -17.23 -11.18
N LEU A 27 4.13 -17.46 -12.12
CA LEU A 27 3.94 -17.09 -13.54
C LEU A 27 2.71 -17.77 -14.16
N ALA A 28 2.46 -19.04 -13.81
CA ALA A 28 1.26 -19.76 -14.26
C ALA A 28 -0.03 -19.12 -13.71
N ARG A 29 -0.07 -18.72 -12.44
CA ARG A 29 -1.22 -18.02 -11.85
C ARG A 29 -1.46 -16.65 -12.49
N ILE A 30 -0.39 -15.89 -12.78
CA ILE A 30 -0.47 -14.63 -13.50
C ILE A 30 -1.10 -14.86 -14.86
N ALA A 31 -0.57 -15.81 -15.65
CA ALA A 31 -1.09 -16.11 -16.98
C ALA A 31 -2.58 -16.55 -16.98
N ALA A 32 -3.00 -17.28 -15.94
CA ALA A 32 -4.38 -17.77 -15.83
C ALA A 32 -5.39 -16.69 -15.41
N SER A 33 -4.96 -15.66 -14.66
CA SER A 33 -5.88 -14.76 -13.97
C SER A 33 -5.80 -13.31 -14.42
N ASP A 34 -4.65 -12.84 -14.92
CA ASP A 34 -4.39 -11.41 -15.10
C ASP A 34 -5.22 -10.78 -16.23
N ALA A 35 -5.55 -11.54 -17.28
CA ALA A 35 -6.43 -11.05 -18.34
C ALA A 35 -7.80 -10.57 -17.83
N ARG A 36 -8.29 -11.13 -16.71
CA ARG A 36 -9.55 -10.73 -16.06
C ARG A 36 -9.37 -9.59 -15.06
N ILE A 37 -8.21 -9.49 -14.42
CA ILE A 37 -7.95 -8.56 -13.32
C ILE A 37 -7.22 -7.29 -13.79
N ASN A 38 -6.29 -7.43 -14.75
CA ASN A 38 -5.42 -6.37 -15.25
C ASN A 38 -4.55 -5.76 -14.14
N ALA A 39 -3.90 -6.62 -13.35
CA ALA A 39 -3.00 -6.21 -12.29
C ALA A 39 -1.59 -5.91 -12.80
N PHE A 40 -1.11 -6.61 -13.84
CA PHE A 40 0.24 -6.45 -14.37
C PHE A 40 0.28 -5.57 -15.62
N THR A 41 1.27 -4.67 -15.66
CA THR A 41 1.64 -3.95 -16.91
C THR A 41 2.86 -4.58 -17.58
N ARG A 42 3.66 -5.33 -16.83
CA ARG A 42 4.84 -6.05 -17.31
C ARG A 42 5.12 -7.29 -16.47
N VAL A 43 5.35 -8.43 -17.09
CA VAL A 43 5.85 -9.65 -16.43
C VAL A 43 7.32 -9.84 -16.83
N THR A 44 8.22 -9.94 -15.84
CA THR A 44 9.68 -10.07 -16.02
C THR A 44 10.13 -11.53 -15.91
N SER A 45 9.47 -12.43 -16.65
CA SER A 45 9.62 -13.89 -16.52
C SER A 45 11.04 -14.39 -16.73
N GLU A 46 11.79 -13.84 -17.69
CA GLU A 46 13.18 -14.22 -17.94
C GLU A 46 14.10 -13.87 -16.77
N ARG A 47 14.00 -12.62 -16.25
CA ARG A 47 14.71 -12.17 -15.05
C ARG A 47 14.40 -13.07 -13.85
N ALA A 48 13.11 -13.35 -13.62
CA ALA A 48 12.65 -14.17 -12.51
C ALA A 48 13.22 -15.60 -12.57
N ARG A 49 13.18 -16.26 -13.74
CA ARG A 49 13.75 -17.58 -13.95
C ARG A 49 15.26 -17.61 -13.72
N LYS A 50 15.99 -16.64 -14.25
CA LYS A 50 17.44 -16.52 -14.06
C LYS A 50 17.81 -16.36 -12.59
N ARG A 51 17.08 -15.51 -11.86
CA ARG A 51 17.27 -15.30 -10.41
C ARG A 51 16.95 -16.55 -9.62
N ALA A 52 15.83 -17.24 -9.90
CA ALA A 52 15.43 -18.48 -9.26
C ALA A 52 16.48 -19.57 -9.42
N ALA A 53 16.95 -19.80 -10.66
CA ALA A 53 18.02 -20.78 -10.93
C ALA A 53 19.32 -20.44 -10.20
N THR A 54 19.63 -19.16 -10.00
CA THR A 54 20.81 -18.75 -9.22
C THR A 54 20.62 -19.06 -7.73
N LEU A 55 19.44 -18.81 -7.17
CA LEU A 55 19.13 -19.14 -5.78
C LEU A 55 19.13 -20.66 -5.54
N ASP A 56 18.60 -21.44 -6.48
CA ASP A 56 18.63 -22.91 -6.38
C ASP A 56 20.08 -23.46 -6.32
N ARG A 57 21.00 -22.90 -7.14
CA ARG A 57 22.44 -23.27 -7.07
C ARG A 57 23.07 -22.88 -5.73
N ARG A 58 22.78 -21.68 -5.20
CA ARG A 58 23.30 -21.22 -3.90
C ARG A 58 22.82 -22.09 -2.75
N LEU A 59 21.53 -22.47 -2.77
CA LEU A 59 20.95 -23.41 -1.79
C LEU A 59 21.60 -24.78 -1.87
N ALA A 60 21.82 -25.32 -3.08
CA ALA A 60 22.51 -26.59 -3.28
C ALA A 60 23.98 -26.57 -2.81
N ALA A 61 24.61 -25.37 -2.83
CA ALA A 61 25.95 -25.15 -2.26
C ALA A 61 25.93 -24.96 -0.72
N GLY A 62 24.76 -25.06 -0.06
CA GLY A 62 24.62 -24.89 1.39
C GLY A 62 24.50 -23.43 1.87
N GLU A 63 24.39 -22.48 0.96
CA GLU A 63 24.15 -21.07 1.34
C GLU A 63 22.73 -20.88 1.86
N ARG A 64 22.54 -19.81 2.64
CA ARG A 64 21.23 -19.37 3.16
C ARG A 64 20.94 -17.94 2.67
N PRO A 65 20.29 -17.78 1.49
CA PRO A 65 20.15 -16.49 0.83
C PRO A 65 19.23 -15.46 1.53
N GLY A 66 18.57 -15.83 2.62
CA GLY A 66 17.77 -14.90 3.41
C GLY A 66 16.35 -15.40 3.73
N PRO A 67 15.60 -14.62 4.53
CA PRO A 67 14.30 -15.02 5.08
C PRO A 67 13.18 -15.10 4.03
N LEU A 68 13.35 -14.50 2.86
CA LEU A 68 12.38 -14.49 1.76
C LEU A 68 12.84 -15.35 0.56
N VAL A 69 13.75 -16.31 0.78
CA VAL A 69 14.32 -17.10 -0.30
C VAL A 69 13.26 -17.81 -1.14
N GLY A 70 13.31 -17.58 -2.45
CA GLY A 70 12.38 -18.18 -3.41
C GLY A 70 10.98 -17.56 -3.46
N VAL A 71 10.72 -16.50 -2.70
CA VAL A 71 9.40 -15.82 -2.67
C VAL A 71 9.22 -14.91 -3.88
N PRO A 72 8.25 -15.19 -4.79
CA PRO A 72 7.93 -14.29 -5.88
C PRO A 72 7.25 -13.02 -5.34
N PHE A 73 7.69 -11.85 -5.83
CA PHE A 73 7.02 -10.59 -5.54
C PHE A 73 6.89 -9.71 -6.79
N ALA A 74 5.98 -8.74 -6.76
CA ALA A 74 5.82 -7.77 -7.82
C ALA A 74 5.74 -6.35 -7.25
N VAL A 75 6.00 -5.34 -8.07
CA VAL A 75 6.07 -3.96 -7.61
C VAL A 75 5.20 -3.05 -8.46
N LYS A 76 4.62 -2.02 -7.87
CA LYS A 76 3.95 -0.94 -8.59
C LYS A 76 4.87 -0.37 -9.66
N ASN A 77 4.36 -0.07 -10.85
CA ASN A 77 5.19 0.30 -12.01
C ASN A 77 5.82 1.70 -11.95
N LEU A 78 5.83 2.31 -10.76
CA LEU A 78 6.63 3.51 -10.46
C LEU A 78 8.01 3.19 -9.88
N PHE A 79 8.30 1.95 -9.52
CA PHE A 79 9.64 1.55 -9.08
C PHE A 79 10.53 1.25 -10.27
N ASP A 80 11.76 1.73 -10.21
CA ASP A 80 12.81 1.41 -11.16
C ASP A 80 13.15 -0.08 -11.10
N ILE A 81 13.09 -0.73 -12.24
CA ILE A 81 13.53 -2.11 -12.45
C ILE A 81 14.65 -2.05 -13.48
N ALA A 82 15.83 -2.50 -13.13
CA ALA A 82 17.01 -2.46 -14.00
C ALA A 82 16.72 -3.07 -15.38
N GLY A 83 16.96 -2.31 -16.45
CA GLY A 83 16.69 -2.71 -17.82
C GLY A 83 15.25 -2.51 -18.30
N GLU A 84 14.33 -2.09 -17.46
CA GLU A 84 12.94 -1.77 -17.82
C GLU A 84 12.65 -0.26 -17.69
N THR A 85 11.78 0.28 -18.52
CA THR A 85 11.34 1.67 -18.41
C THR A 85 10.33 1.83 -17.27
N THR A 86 10.55 2.81 -16.40
CA THR A 86 9.65 3.15 -15.29
C THR A 86 8.48 3.99 -15.81
N ILE A 87 7.37 3.34 -16.12
CA ILE A 87 6.22 3.97 -16.80
C ILE A 87 5.32 4.78 -15.86
N ALA A 88 5.30 4.49 -14.57
CA ALA A 88 4.46 5.16 -13.55
C ALA A 88 2.99 5.35 -13.98
N GLY A 89 2.42 4.35 -14.66
CA GLY A 89 1.06 4.39 -15.19
C GLY A 89 0.84 5.38 -16.35
N SER A 90 1.89 5.95 -16.95
CA SER A 90 1.80 6.98 -17.97
C SER A 90 2.39 6.56 -19.31
N ARG A 91 1.70 6.85 -20.39
CA ARG A 91 2.25 6.70 -21.74
C ARG A 91 3.36 7.72 -22.04
N ILE A 92 3.41 8.82 -21.30
CA ILE A 92 4.47 9.82 -21.45
C ILE A 92 5.81 9.22 -21.02
N SER A 93 5.83 8.57 -19.86
CA SER A 93 7.04 7.94 -19.32
C SER A 93 7.43 6.66 -20.06
N ALA A 94 6.54 6.06 -20.84
CA ALA A 94 6.88 4.92 -21.69
C ALA A 94 7.96 5.22 -22.75
N GLY A 95 8.20 6.49 -23.05
CA GLY A 95 9.27 6.96 -23.93
C GLY A 95 10.59 7.30 -23.23
N ASP A 96 10.64 7.20 -21.90
CA ASP A 96 11.85 7.47 -21.12
C ASP A 96 12.84 6.29 -21.26
N PRO A 97 14.16 6.50 -21.06
CA PRO A 97 15.14 5.41 -21.11
C PRO A 97 14.89 4.39 -19.99
N PRO A 98 15.29 3.12 -20.20
CA PRO A 98 15.25 2.11 -19.15
C PRO A 98 16.06 2.51 -17.92
N ALA A 99 15.59 2.12 -16.75
CA ALA A 99 16.29 2.33 -15.49
C ALA A 99 17.65 1.57 -15.50
N SER A 100 18.70 2.23 -15.02
CA SER A 100 20.06 1.65 -14.98
C SER A 100 20.26 0.71 -13.78
N ARG A 101 19.42 0.81 -12.76
CA ARG A 101 19.48 0.02 -11.52
C ARG A 101 18.08 -0.20 -10.96
N ASP A 102 17.96 -1.19 -10.09
CA ASP A 102 16.75 -1.41 -9.31
C ASP A 102 16.56 -0.32 -8.25
N ALA A 103 15.31 -0.04 -7.92
CA ALA A 103 14.97 0.72 -6.72
C ALA A 103 15.52 0.02 -5.46
N THR A 104 15.94 0.79 -4.47
CA THR A 104 16.51 0.27 -3.21
C THR A 104 15.61 -0.77 -2.55
N ALA A 105 14.29 -0.58 -2.57
CA ALA A 105 13.35 -1.54 -2.00
C ALA A 105 13.37 -2.90 -2.74
N ILE A 106 13.52 -2.90 -4.06
CA ILE A 106 13.64 -4.13 -4.85
C ILE A 106 14.96 -4.83 -4.51
N ALA A 107 16.07 -4.09 -4.52
CA ALA A 107 17.38 -4.64 -4.23
C ALA A 107 17.41 -5.31 -2.84
N ARG A 108 16.87 -4.65 -1.81
CA ARG A 108 16.81 -5.19 -0.44
C ARG A 108 15.94 -6.46 -0.32
N LEU A 109 14.80 -6.51 -1.00
CA LEU A 109 13.98 -7.73 -1.05
C LEU A 109 14.70 -8.86 -1.79
N GLU A 110 15.39 -8.58 -2.90
CA GLU A 110 16.18 -9.58 -3.61
C GLU A 110 17.40 -10.04 -2.77
N ASP A 111 18.03 -9.15 -1.99
CA ASP A 111 19.09 -9.51 -1.04
C ASP A 111 18.57 -10.43 0.08
N ALA A 112 17.33 -10.26 0.49
CA ALA A 112 16.63 -11.16 1.41
C ALA A 112 16.19 -12.50 0.74
N GLY A 113 16.48 -12.68 -0.56
CA GLY A 113 16.20 -13.90 -1.31
C GLY A 113 14.88 -13.90 -2.09
N ALA A 114 14.11 -12.82 -2.09
CA ALA A 114 12.90 -12.71 -2.90
C ALA A 114 13.22 -12.60 -4.41
N ILE A 115 12.22 -12.82 -5.26
CA ILE A 115 12.37 -12.86 -6.72
C ILE A 115 11.32 -11.96 -7.36
N LEU A 116 11.75 -10.89 -8.04
CA LEU A 116 10.88 -10.00 -8.78
C LEU A 116 10.29 -10.69 -10.00
N VAL A 117 8.95 -10.70 -10.14
CA VAL A 117 8.24 -11.29 -11.28
C VAL A 117 7.55 -10.29 -12.19
N GLY A 118 7.46 -9.01 -11.81
CA GLY A 118 6.89 -8.00 -12.71
C GLY A 118 6.50 -6.68 -12.07
N ALA A 119 5.98 -5.79 -12.93
CA ALA A 119 5.49 -4.46 -12.60
C ALA A 119 3.96 -4.38 -12.71
N LEU A 120 3.33 -3.67 -11.77
CA LEU A 120 1.90 -3.67 -11.50
C LEU A 120 1.23 -2.35 -11.87
N ASN A 121 -0.01 -2.45 -12.34
CA ASN A 121 -0.82 -1.32 -12.79
C ASN A 121 -1.16 -0.35 -11.65
N MET A 122 -1.33 0.92 -12.02
CA MET A 122 -1.57 2.01 -11.07
C MET A 122 -2.30 3.19 -11.72
N ASP A 123 -2.85 4.11 -10.94
CA ASP A 123 -3.25 5.43 -11.44
C ASP A 123 -2.02 6.18 -11.97
N GLU A 124 -2.18 6.92 -13.07
CA GLU A 124 -1.08 7.67 -13.67
C GLU A 124 -0.42 8.59 -12.64
N TYR A 125 0.93 8.50 -12.52
CA TYR A 125 1.75 9.25 -11.57
C TYR A 125 1.26 9.23 -10.12
N ALA A 126 0.61 8.12 -9.73
CA ALA A 126 0.01 7.92 -8.41
C ALA A 126 -1.10 8.93 -8.04
N SER A 127 -1.65 9.65 -9.02
CA SER A 127 -2.63 10.72 -8.83
C SER A 127 -4.08 10.21 -8.85
N GLY A 128 -4.43 9.26 -7.97
CA GLY A 128 -5.78 8.71 -7.90
C GLY A 128 -5.98 7.71 -6.76
N PHE A 129 -7.21 7.17 -6.67
CA PHE A 129 -7.59 6.14 -5.69
C PHE A 129 -8.36 4.97 -6.31
N THR A 130 -8.36 4.84 -7.65
CA THR A 130 -9.25 3.89 -8.32
C THR A 130 -8.54 2.89 -9.22
N THR A 131 -7.37 3.22 -9.74
CA THR A 131 -6.64 2.49 -10.80
C THR A 131 -7.53 2.25 -12.03
N GLU A 132 -8.29 3.30 -12.41
CA GLU A 132 -8.97 3.43 -13.69
C GLU A 132 -8.06 4.19 -14.67
N ASN A 133 -6.98 3.55 -15.06
CA ASN A 133 -5.97 4.17 -15.91
C ASN A 133 -6.40 4.14 -17.39
N SER A 134 -6.47 5.32 -18.04
CA SER A 134 -6.89 5.43 -19.45
C SER A 134 -5.88 4.87 -20.45
N HIS A 135 -4.61 4.66 -20.04
CA HIS A 135 -3.54 4.16 -20.91
C HIS A 135 -3.35 2.64 -20.79
N TYR A 136 -3.45 2.10 -19.57
CA TYR A 136 -3.18 0.70 -19.25
C TYR A 136 -4.43 -0.08 -18.83
N GLY A 137 -5.59 0.57 -18.85
CA GLY A 137 -6.87 -0.03 -18.47
C GLY A 137 -7.12 -0.09 -16.97
N VAL A 138 -8.33 -0.49 -16.61
CA VAL A 138 -8.80 -0.57 -15.22
C VAL A 138 -8.28 -1.83 -14.56
N THR A 139 -7.75 -1.71 -13.35
CA THR A 139 -7.52 -2.87 -12.48
C THR A 139 -8.80 -3.21 -11.73
N ARG A 140 -9.26 -4.44 -11.90
CA ARG A 140 -10.52 -4.94 -11.36
C ARG A 140 -10.34 -5.58 -10.01
N ASN A 141 -11.36 -5.47 -9.15
CA ASN A 141 -11.35 -6.12 -7.86
C ASN A 141 -11.44 -7.65 -8.02
N PRO A 142 -10.52 -8.45 -7.45
CA PRO A 142 -10.55 -9.91 -7.58
C PRO A 142 -11.80 -10.58 -6.99
N HIS A 143 -12.48 -9.94 -6.04
CA HIS A 143 -13.71 -10.44 -5.41
C HIS A 143 -14.96 -10.19 -6.27
N ASP A 144 -14.97 -9.08 -7.00
CA ASP A 144 -16.01 -8.72 -7.97
C ASP A 144 -15.39 -7.89 -9.10
N PRO A 145 -15.15 -8.48 -10.29
CA PRO A 145 -14.52 -7.79 -11.42
C PRO A 145 -15.34 -6.64 -12.03
N SER A 146 -16.57 -6.41 -11.61
CA SER A 146 -17.35 -5.22 -11.97
C SER A 146 -17.02 -4.00 -11.11
N ARG A 147 -16.18 -4.17 -10.08
CA ARG A 147 -15.83 -3.16 -9.08
C ARG A 147 -14.34 -2.80 -9.14
N LEU A 148 -14.01 -1.64 -8.55
CA LEU A 148 -12.67 -1.10 -8.49
C LEU A 148 -11.79 -1.87 -7.49
N ALA A 149 -10.53 -2.07 -7.83
CA ALA A 149 -9.52 -2.58 -6.91
C ALA A 149 -9.08 -1.51 -5.89
N GLY A 150 -9.42 -0.24 -6.14
CA GLY A 150 -8.83 0.88 -5.43
C GLY A 150 -7.49 1.31 -6.04
N GLY A 151 -6.89 2.35 -5.47
CA GLY A 151 -5.67 2.96 -6.03
C GLY A 151 -4.91 3.84 -5.02
N SER A 152 -3.78 4.35 -5.44
CA SER A 152 -3.16 4.20 -6.78
C SER A 152 -2.37 2.89 -6.96
N SER A 153 -2.17 2.06 -5.92
CA SER A 153 -1.51 0.75 -6.03
C SER A 153 -2.51 -0.38 -6.23
N GLY A 154 -3.51 -0.20 -7.13
CA GLY A 154 -4.57 -1.18 -7.34
C GLY A 154 -4.07 -2.51 -7.86
N GLY A 155 -3.14 -2.49 -8.83
CA GLY A 155 -2.48 -3.71 -9.32
C GLY A 155 -1.76 -4.47 -8.21
N SER A 156 -1.11 -3.74 -7.26
CA SER A 156 -0.37 -4.37 -6.15
C SER A 156 -1.30 -5.14 -5.20
N ALA A 157 -2.41 -4.52 -4.78
CA ALA A 157 -3.37 -5.20 -3.91
C ALA A 157 -4.12 -6.32 -4.64
N ALA A 158 -4.53 -6.09 -5.90
CA ALA A 158 -5.24 -7.07 -6.70
C ALA A 158 -4.39 -8.31 -7.01
N ALA A 159 -3.09 -8.15 -7.30
CA ALA A 159 -2.19 -9.29 -7.55
C ALA A 159 -2.04 -10.21 -6.33
N VAL A 160 -1.98 -9.63 -5.11
CA VAL A 160 -1.96 -10.41 -3.86
C VAL A 160 -3.31 -11.05 -3.62
N ALA A 161 -4.41 -10.30 -3.70
CA ALA A 161 -5.76 -10.82 -3.46
C ALA A 161 -6.17 -11.93 -4.44
N ALA A 162 -5.70 -11.86 -5.70
CA ALA A 162 -5.90 -12.90 -6.70
C ALA A 162 -4.94 -14.09 -6.53
N GLY A 163 -4.02 -14.06 -5.57
CA GLY A 163 -3.03 -15.12 -5.33
C GLY A 163 -1.97 -15.25 -6.41
N MET A 164 -1.78 -14.26 -7.27
CA MET A 164 -0.75 -14.25 -8.30
C MET A 164 0.65 -14.21 -7.68
N VAL A 165 0.83 -13.42 -6.66
CA VAL A 165 2.05 -13.32 -5.84
C VAL A 165 1.66 -13.24 -4.35
N PRO A 166 2.48 -13.77 -3.42
CA PRO A 166 2.21 -13.63 -1.99
C PRO A 166 2.55 -12.24 -1.44
N LEU A 167 3.39 -11.48 -2.14
CA LEU A 167 3.92 -10.19 -1.71
C LEU A 167 3.97 -9.20 -2.87
N SER A 168 3.62 -7.94 -2.63
CA SER A 168 3.85 -6.85 -3.58
C SER A 168 4.27 -5.56 -2.88
N LEU A 169 4.84 -4.62 -3.66
CA LEU A 169 5.15 -3.27 -3.18
C LEU A 169 4.20 -2.24 -3.80
N GLY A 170 3.80 -1.28 -2.98
CA GLY A 170 3.06 -0.10 -3.38
C GLY A 170 3.70 1.19 -2.90
N SER A 171 3.09 2.32 -3.27
CA SER A 171 3.37 3.64 -2.69
C SER A 171 2.12 4.22 -2.05
N ASP A 172 2.30 5.07 -1.04
CA ASP A 172 1.20 5.73 -0.32
C ASP A 172 1.55 7.20 -0.08
N THR A 173 0.93 8.07 -0.85
CA THR A 173 0.97 9.51 -0.65
C THR A 173 -0.17 9.94 0.29
N ASN A 174 -1.38 9.54 -0.05
CA ASN A 174 -2.62 9.90 0.64
C ASN A 174 -3.50 8.69 1.02
N GLY A 175 -2.98 7.46 0.87
CA GLY A 175 -3.74 6.24 1.11
C GLY A 175 -3.52 5.16 0.06
N SER A 176 -2.59 5.33 -0.87
CA SER A 176 -2.48 4.51 -2.07
C SER A 176 -1.94 3.08 -1.87
N ILE A 177 -1.48 2.71 -0.69
CA ILE A 177 -1.34 1.31 -0.23
C ILE A 177 -2.62 0.89 0.48
N ARG A 178 -3.11 1.73 1.39
CA ARG A 178 -4.17 1.41 2.35
C ARG A 178 -5.55 1.26 1.70
N VAL A 179 -5.90 2.16 0.80
CA VAL A 179 -7.18 2.11 0.08
C VAL A 179 -7.32 0.81 -0.73
N PRO A 180 -6.40 0.47 -1.65
CA PRO A 180 -6.53 -0.76 -2.40
C PRO A 180 -6.40 -2.01 -1.55
N SER A 181 -5.57 -2.01 -0.49
CA SER A 181 -5.50 -3.13 0.46
C SER A 181 -6.84 -3.37 1.16
N ALA A 182 -7.52 -2.30 1.58
CA ALA A 182 -8.84 -2.41 2.21
C ALA A 182 -9.90 -2.94 1.24
N LEU A 183 -9.95 -2.44 0.02
CA LEU A 183 -10.96 -2.83 -0.99
C LEU A 183 -10.71 -4.24 -1.55
N CYS A 184 -9.46 -4.69 -1.61
CA CYS A 184 -9.09 -6.03 -2.05
C CYS A 184 -8.97 -7.05 -0.92
N GLY A 185 -9.14 -6.66 0.35
CA GLY A 185 -9.13 -7.56 1.50
C GLY A 185 -7.76 -8.19 1.77
N VAL A 186 -6.69 -7.40 1.70
CA VAL A 186 -5.31 -7.81 1.99
C VAL A 186 -4.67 -6.87 3.01
N PHE A 187 -3.58 -7.30 3.64
CA PHE A 187 -2.81 -6.45 4.55
C PHE A 187 -1.93 -5.47 3.77
N GLY A 188 -1.81 -4.23 4.26
CA GLY A 188 -0.96 -3.23 3.64
C GLY A 188 -0.38 -2.26 4.67
N LEU A 189 0.92 -2.02 4.63
CA LEU A 189 1.62 -1.13 5.55
C LEU A 189 2.08 0.14 4.85
N LYS A 190 1.68 1.28 5.38
CA LYS A 190 2.32 2.58 5.20
C LYS A 190 3.16 2.86 6.44
N PRO A 191 4.49 2.76 6.38
CA PRO A 191 5.33 2.98 7.55
C PRO A 191 5.39 4.47 7.95
N THR A 192 6.16 4.79 8.97
CA THR A 192 6.53 6.17 9.32
C THR A 192 7.24 6.85 8.13
N TYR A 193 6.95 8.13 7.91
CA TYR A 193 7.62 8.91 6.87
C TYR A 193 9.14 8.90 7.08
N GLY A 194 9.86 8.51 6.02
CA GLY A 194 11.31 8.36 6.06
C GLY A 194 11.83 7.04 6.64
N ARG A 195 10.97 6.08 7.02
CA ARG A 195 11.42 4.76 7.53
C ARG A 195 12.01 3.88 6.43
N LEU A 196 11.40 3.85 5.27
CA LEU A 196 11.85 3.08 4.11
C LEU A 196 12.34 4.01 3.00
N SER A 197 13.46 3.67 2.37
CA SER A 197 14.02 4.43 1.25
C SER A 197 13.11 4.39 0.03
N ARG A 198 12.87 5.55 -0.56
CA ARG A 198 12.11 5.74 -1.81
C ARG A 198 13.03 5.87 -3.03
N ALA A 199 14.35 5.67 -2.85
CA ALA A 199 15.30 5.79 -3.95
C ALA A 199 14.98 4.80 -5.08
N GLY A 200 14.88 5.31 -6.31
CA GLY A 200 14.44 4.57 -7.49
C GLY A 200 12.92 4.41 -7.58
N ALA A 201 12.14 5.21 -6.84
CA ALA A 201 10.70 5.31 -7.05
C ALA A 201 10.34 6.68 -7.62
N GLN A 202 9.47 6.74 -8.63
CA GLN A 202 8.95 8.01 -9.12
C GLN A 202 7.97 8.59 -8.12
N LEU A 203 8.30 9.76 -7.56
CA LEU A 203 7.51 10.42 -6.54
C LEU A 203 6.35 11.23 -7.15
N PHE A 204 5.24 11.28 -6.43
CA PHE A 204 4.10 12.16 -6.71
C PHE A 204 4.17 13.45 -5.89
N ALA A 205 4.34 13.32 -4.56
CA ALA A 205 4.49 14.46 -3.66
C ALA A 205 5.59 14.16 -2.63
N GLU A 206 6.72 14.84 -2.77
CA GLU A 206 7.94 14.54 -2.03
C GLU A 206 7.73 14.53 -0.52
N SER A 207 6.95 15.48 0.01
CA SER A 207 6.71 15.63 1.44
C SER A 207 5.70 14.63 2.03
N PHE A 208 5.14 13.72 1.21
CA PHE A 208 4.12 12.76 1.61
C PHE A 208 4.43 11.31 1.22
N ASP A 209 5.19 11.10 0.14
CA ASP A 209 5.32 9.77 -0.44
C ASP A 209 6.02 8.79 0.48
N HIS A 210 5.37 7.64 0.64
CA HIS A 210 5.90 6.46 1.30
C HIS A 210 5.92 5.32 0.30
N ILE A 211 6.76 4.33 0.55
CA ILE A 211 6.67 3.01 -0.04
C ILE A 211 6.36 2.00 1.06
N GLY A 212 5.78 0.86 0.69
CA GLY A 212 5.52 -0.20 1.66
C GLY A 212 4.98 -1.46 1.04
N PRO A 213 4.99 -2.57 1.82
CA PRO A 213 4.57 -3.88 1.39
C PRO A 213 3.05 -4.05 1.48
N ILE A 214 2.54 -4.97 0.63
CA ILE A 214 1.17 -5.50 0.64
C ILE A 214 1.29 -7.02 0.62
N ALA A 215 0.59 -7.73 1.50
CA ALA A 215 0.71 -9.18 1.66
C ALA A 215 -0.61 -9.83 2.07
N GLY A 216 -0.66 -11.17 1.99
CA GLY A 216 -1.82 -11.97 2.40
C GLY A 216 -1.93 -12.20 3.91
N CYS A 217 -0.90 -11.91 4.71
CA CYS A 217 -0.94 -12.03 6.17
C CYS A 217 0.04 -11.06 6.83
N ALA A 218 -0.15 -10.78 8.12
CA ALA A 218 0.69 -9.86 8.87
C ALA A 218 2.14 -10.36 9.02
N SER A 219 2.37 -11.66 9.08
CA SER A 219 3.73 -12.24 9.16
C SER A 219 4.53 -11.99 7.88
N ASP A 220 3.91 -12.17 6.70
CA ASP A 220 4.57 -11.90 5.41
C ASP A 220 4.87 -10.40 5.26
N LEU A 221 3.92 -9.55 5.72
CA LEU A 221 4.08 -8.10 5.72
C LEU A 221 5.27 -7.67 6.61
N ALA A 222 5.40 -8.30 7.80
CA ALA A 222 6.50 -8.06 8.74
C ALA A 222 7.86 -8.42 8.14
N LEU A 223 7.99 -9.61 7.55
CA LEU A 223 9.24 -10.05 6.90
C LEU A 223 9.66 -9.11 5.76
N ALA A 224 8.71 -8.67 4.93
CA ALA A 224 9.00 -7.75 3.85
C ALA A 224 9.40 -6.36 4.38
N TYR A 225 8.71 -5.86 5.40
CA TYR A 225 9.05 -4.59 6.04
C TYR A 225 10.44 -4.64 6.67
N ASP A 226 10.77 -5.70 7.42
CA ASP A 226 12.07 -5.87 8.05
C ASP A 226 13.21 -5.92 7.02
N ALA A 227 13.00 -6.63 5.91
CA ALA A 227 13.99 -6.72 4.83
C ALA A 227 14.26 -5.36 4.14
N MET A 228 13.28 -4.45 4.12
CA MET A 228 13.42 -3.15 3.45
C MET A 228 13.98 -2.04 4.33
N GLN A 229 14.13 -2.24 5.64
CA GLN A 229 14.62 -1.21 6.58
C GLN A 229 16.10 -0.89 6.37
N GLY A 230 16.50 0.25 6.90
CA GLY A 230 17.88 0.74 6.93
C GLY A 230 18.05 2.08 6.20
N PHE A 231 19.06 2.82 6.61
CA PHE A 231 19.40 4.11 6.03
C PHE A 231 19.83 3.98 4.56
N ASP A 232 19.44 4.94 3.75
CA ASP A 232 19.86 5.08 2.36
C ASP A 232 20.10 6.55 2.04
N ALA A 233 21.34 6.91 1.80
CA ALA A 233 21.74 8.28 1.46
C ALA A 233 21.23 8.74 0.07
N ALA A 234 20.73 7.82 -0.76
CA ALA A 234 20.13 8.15 -2.06
C ALA A 234 18.70 8.70 -1.95
N ASP A 235 18.05 8.59 -0.78
CA ASP A 235 16.76 9.23 -0.49
C ASP A 235 16.95 10.28 0.61
N ALA A 236 16.81 11.56 0.25
CA ALA A 236 17.04 12.70 1.15
C ALA A 236 16.16 12.70 2.42
N VAL A 237 15.05 11.96 2.43
CA VAL A 237 14.16 11.88 3.60
C VAL A 237 14.30 10.57 4.36
N CYS A 238 15.08 9.61 3.87
CA CYS A 238 15.35 8.38 4.59
C CYS A 238 16.06 8.69 5.90
N ALA A 239 15.42 8.41 7.02
CA ALA A 239 15.94 8.77 8.34
C ALA A 239 17.14 7.86 8.73
N PRO A 240 18.20 8.43 9.32
CA PRO A 240 19.36 7.67 9.78
C PRO A 240 19.07 6.97 11.12
N VAL A 241 18.02 6.14 11.13
CA VAL A 241 17.60 5.34 12.29
C VAL A 241 17.94 3.87 12.06
N ALA A 242 18.30 3.18 13.13
CA ALA A 242 18.58 1.75 13.07
C ALA A 242 17.33 0.96 12.63
N PRO A 243 17.50 -0.17 11.91
CA PRO A 243 16.42 -1.11 11.70
C PRO A 243 15.81 -1.57 13.03
N ASP A 244 14.47 -1.67 13.05
CA ASP A 244 13.68 -2.17 14.18
C ASP A 244 12.80 -3.32 13.67
N PRO A 245 13.31 -4.58 13.72
CA PRO A 245 12.62 -5.73 13.18
C PRO A 245 11.32 -6.03 13.94
N VAL A 246 10.19 -5.90 13.28
CA VAL A 246 8.87 -6.13 13.88
C VAL A 246 8.47 -7.61 13.90
N SER A 247 9.06 -8.45 13.03
CA SER A 247 8.80 -9.89 13.01
C SER A 247 9.16 -10.57 14.33
N ALA A 248 10.16 -10.05 15.07
CA ALA A 248 10.59 -10.56 16.35
C ALA A 248 9.57 -10.35 17.49
N CYS A 249 8.73 -9.32 17.39
CA CYS A 249 7.78 -8.95 18.44
C CYS A 249 6.30 -9.06 18.03
N ALA A 250 6.01 -9.38 16.78
CA ALA A 250 4.63 -9.42 16.27
C ALA A 250 3.72 -10.36 17.09
N ASP A 251 4.24 -11.48 17.57
CA ASP A 251 3.49 -12.47 18.36
C ASP A 251 3.48 -12.21 19.87
N SER A 252 3.99 -11.05 20.34
CA SER A 252 4.01 -10.70 21.77
C SER A 252 2.63 -10.35 22.35
N GLY A 253 1.57 -10.41 21.55
CA GLY A 253 0.20 -10.07 21.96
C GLY A 253 0.02 -8.57 22.23
N VAL A 254 -1.17 -8.20 22.70
CA VAL A 254 -1.55 -6.79 22.90
C VAL A 254 -1.39 -6.30 24.35
N GLY A 255 -0.91 -7.15 25.26
CA GLY A 255 -0.71 -6.78 26.65
C GLY A 255 0.14 -5.52 26.82
N GLY A 256 -0.34 -4.58 27.64
CA GLY A 256 0.32 -3.29 27.89
C GLY A 256 0.08 -2.21 26.83
N LEU A 257 -0.57 -2.51 25.70
CA LEU A 257 -0.92 -1.50 24.70
C LEU A 257 -2.24 -0.80 25.06
N ARG A 258 -2.22 0.52 24.98
CA ARG A 258 -3.41 1.39 25.10
C ARG A 258 -4.04 1.54 23.71
N ILE A 259 -5.04 0.72 23.41
CA ILE A 259 -5.70 0.68 22.12
C ILE A 259 -7.01 1.46 22.22
N ALA A 260 -7.28 2.37 21.28
CA ALA A 260 -8.50 3.17 21.26
C ALA A 260 -9.24 3.03 19.93
N LEU A 261 -10.59 3.07 19.99
CA LEU A 261 -11.44 3.21 18.82
C LEU A 261 -11.50 4.69 18.40
N GLY A 262 -11.32 4.96 17.12
CA GLY A 262 -11.42 6.30 16.55
C GLY A 262 -12.86 6.84 16.63
N ASP A 263 -12.99 8.05 17.14
CA ASP A 263 -14.24 8.78 17.28
C ASP A 263 -14.24 10.06 16.42
N GLY A 264 -15.13 10.99 16.70
CA GLY A 264 -15.15 12.31 16.08
C GLY A 264 -15.22 12.26 14.55
N TYR A 265 -14.15 12.68 13.89
CA TYR A 265 -14.05 12.72 12.43
C TYR A 265 -14.33 11.35 11.78
N PHE A 266 -13.72 10.29 12.28
CA PHE A 266 -13.84 8.95 11.70
C PHE A 266 -15.24 8.36 11.88
N ALA A 267 -15.85 8.55 13.05
CA ALA A 267 -17.19 8.05 13.33
C ALA A 267 -18.28 8.78 12.53
N ARG A 268 -18.16 10.12 12.38
CA ARG A 268 -19.15 10.94 11.65
C ARG A 268 -19.14 10.72 10.15
N ARG A 269 -18.02 10.33 9.57
CA ARG A 269 -17.81 10.25 8.11
C ARG A 269 -17.87 8.83 7.54
N ALA A 270 -17.89 7.80 8.40
CA ALA A 270 -18.00 6.41 7.98
C ALA A 270 -19.44 6.05 7.62
N ASP A 271 -19.62 5.15 6.65
CA ASP A 271 -20.88 4.44 6.54
C ASP A 271 -21.12 3.56 7.78
N ALA A 272 -22.38 3.19 8.03
CA ALA A 272 -22.72 2.43 9.21
C ALA A 272 -22.00 1.07 9.31
N ARG A 273 -21.71 0.42 8.15
CA ARG A 273 -21.01 -0.86 8.11
C ARG A 273 -19.52 -0.71 8.38
N ALA A 274 -18.85 0.30 7.81
CA ALA A 274 -17.44 0.57 8.06
C ALA A 274 -17.21 0.90 9.55
N LEU A 275 -18.12 1.65 10.16
CA LEU A 275 -18.06 1.94 11.59
C LEU A 275 -18.32 0.68 12.44
N ALA A 276 -19.29 -0.14 12.08
CA ALA A 276 -19.60 -1.38 12.79
C ALA A 276 -18.38 -2.32 12.82
N VAL A 277 -17.69 -2.50 11.70
CA VAL A 277 -16.46 -3.31 11.61
C VAL A 277 -15.37 -2.79 12.55
N ALA A 278 -15.16 -1.47 12.64
CA ALA A 278 -14.18 -0.90 13.57
C ALA A 278 -14.58 -1.12 15.04
N MET A 279 -15.89 -1.06 15.34
CA MET A 279 -16.43 -1.36 16.68
C MET A 279 -16.28 -2.84 17.05
N ASP A 280 -16.48 -3.74 16.09
CA ASP A 280 -16.32 -5.19 16.32
C ASP A 280 -14.85 -5.54 16.59
N VAL A 281 -13.91 -4.93 15.86
CA VAL A 281 -12.48 -5.06 16.13
C VAL A 281 -12.11 -4.52 17.52
N ALA A 282 -12.62 -3.35 17.90
CA ALA A 282 -12.41 -2.80 19.25
C ALA A 282 -12.92 -3.74 20.34
N ARG A 283 -14.11 -4.34 20.13
CA ARG A 283 -14.72 -5.33 21.04
C ARG A 283 -13.87 -6.60 21.13
N ALA A 284 -13.39 -7.11 20.01
CA ALA A 284 -12.53 -8.31 19.97
C ALA A 284 -11.19 -8.09 20.70
N LEU A 285 -10.67 -6.87 20.71
CA LEU A 285 -9.48 -6.48 21.47
C LEU A 285 -9.77 -6.08 22.93
N GLY A 286 -11.04 -6.10 23.35
CA GLY A 286 -11.44 -5.78 24.72
C GLY A 286 -11.30 -4.29 25.08
N THR A 287 -11.19 -3.39 24.09
CA THR A 287 -11.03 -1.96 24.38
C THR A 287 -12.36 -1.20 24.40
N THR A 288 -12.48 -0.32 25.39
CA THR A 288 -13.56 0.67 25.50
C THR A 288 -13.05 2.11 25.32
N LEU A 289 -11.73 2.27 25.21
CA LEU A 289 -11.12 3.58 24.99
C LEU A 289 -11.54 4.16 23.65
N ARG A 290 -11.79 5.47 23.64
CA ARG A 290 -12.07 6.24 22.42
C ARG A 290 -11.12 7.41 22.32
N ALA A 291 -10.71 7.73 21.11
CA ALA A 291 -9.86 8.88 20.85
C ALA A 291 -10.24 9.52 19.50
N ASP A 292 -10.17 10.84 19.43
CA ASP A 292 -10.32 11.58 18.20
C ASP A 292 -8.97 12.20 17.79
N LEU A 293 -8.78 12.42 16.51
CA LEU A 293 -7.68 13.25 16.01
C LEU A 293 -8.21 14.67 15.81
N PRO A 294 -7.89 15.59 16.72
CA PRO A 294 -8.38 16.96 16.63
C PRO A 294 -7.97 17.61 15.31
N GLU A 295 -8.87 18.36 14.69
CA GLU A 295 -8.63 19.06 13.41
C GLU A 295 -8.34 18.15 12.18
N ALA A 296 -8.72 16.86 12.21
CA ALA A 296 -8.50 15.92 11.10
C ALA A 296 -9.09 16.43 9.76
N GLU A 297 -10.19 17.17 9.78
CA GLU A 297 -10.75 17.84 8.57
C GLU A 297 -9.79 18.87 7.97
N ARG A 298 -9.09 19.64 8.81
CA ARG A 298 -8.06 20.59 8.33
C ARG A 298 -6.84 19.82 7.79
N GLY A 299 -6.48 18.70 8.43
CA GLY A 299 -5.44 17.81 7.95
C GLY A 299 -5.78 17.25 6.56
N TRP A 300 -7.01 16.79 6.37
CA TRP A 300 -7.53 16.34 5.09
C TRP A 300 -7.46 17.44 4.02
N ALA A 301 -7.98 18.64 4.31
CA ALA A 301 -7.95 19.76 3.36
C ALA A 301 -6.51 20.18 3.01
N ALA A 302 -5.62 20.24 3.99
CA ALA A 302 -4.21 20.55 3.78
C ALA A 302 -3.53 19.50 2.88
N SER A 303 -3.84 18.21 3.06
CA SER A 303 -3.28 17.15 2.24
C SER A 303 -3.63 17.29 0.76
N LEU A 304 -4.89 17.64 0.46
CA LEU A 304 -5.36 17.86 -0.92
C LEU A 304 -4.58 19.00 -1.59
N VAL A 305 -4.44 20.13 -0.91
CA VAL A 305 -3.74 21.31 -1.45
C VAL A 305 -2.26 21.04 -1.67
N ILE A 306 -1.58 20.46 -0.67
CA ILE A 306 -0.13 20.21 -0.75
C ILE A 306 0.18 19.23 -1.86
N THR A 307 -0.50 18.08 -1.92
CA THR A 307 -0.24 17.05 -2.93
C THR A 307 -0.60 17.50 -4.34
N LEU A 308 -1.64 18.32 -4.49
CA LEU A 308 -2.01 18.92 -5.76
C LEU A 308 -0.87 19.79 -6.31
N ILE A 309 -0.31 20.66 -5.47
CA ILE A 309 0.73 21.61 -5.88
C ILE A 309 2.08 20.91 -6.08
N GLU A 310 2.50 20.04 -5.16
CA GLU A 310 3.76 19.30 -5.29
C GLU A 310 3.75 18.40 -6.53
N GLY A 311 2.69 17.61 -6.76
CA GLY A 311 2.56 16.75 -7.93
C GLY A 311 2.56 17.54 -9.25
N SER A 312 1.90 18.70 -9.27
CA SER A 312 1.93 19.60 -10.43
C SER A 312 3.33 20.13 -10.71
N SER A 313 4.07 20.49 -9.67
CA SER A 313 5.43 21.00 -9.79
C SER A 313 6.38 20.00 -10.46
N VAL A 314 6.30 18.72 -10.06
CA VAL A 314 7.12 17.63 -10.64
C VAL A 314 6.84 17.46 -12.13
N HIS A 315 5.57 17.55 -12.54
CA HIS A 315 5.15 17.26 -13.92
C HIS A 315 4.95 18.49 -14.79
N LEU A 316 5.21 19.71 -14.29
CA LEU A 316 4.97 20.97 -15.02
C LEU A 316 5.64 21.04 -16.40
N PRO A 317 6.90 20.61 -16.62
CA PRO A 317 7.50 20.60 -17.96
C PRO A 317 6.73 19.73 -18.96
N ARG A 318 6.34 18.53 -18.55
CA ARG A 318 5.54 17.61 -19.37
C ARG A 318 4.13 18.12 -19.61
N LEU A 319 3.52 18.75 -18.60
CA LEU A 319 2.19 19.34 -18.69
C LEU A 319 2.15 20.50 -19.71
N ARG A 320 3.22 21.29 -19.80
CA ARG A 320 3.34 22.40 -20.79
C ARG A 320 3.53 21.91 -22.21
N THR A 321 4.22 20.80 -22.41
CA THR A 321 4.62 20.32 -23.74
C THR A 321 3.73 19.21 -24.28
N ARG A 322 3.12 18.41 -23.40
CA ARG A 322 2.36 17.20 -23.76
C ARG A 322 1.05 17.05 -22.95
N PRO A 323 0.21 18.11 -22.77
CA PRO A 323 -0.96 18.04 -21.88
C PRO A 323 -2.00 16.99 -22.32
N HIS A 324 -2.11 16.71 -23.63
CA HIS A 324 -3.06 15.73 -24.18
C HIS A 324 -2.60 14.28 -24.04
N ASP A 325 -1.36 14.05 -23.62
CA ASP A 325 -0.83 12.72 -23.38
C ASP A 325 -1.04 12.23 -21.95
N PHE A 326 -1.46 13.10 -21.03
CA PHE A 326 -1.87 12.72 -19.70
C PHE A 326 -3.24 12.02 -19.69
N ASP A 327 -3.44 11.14 -18.73
CA ASP A 327 -4.77 10.73 -18.32
C ASP A 327 -5.59 11.99 -17.98
N PRO A 328 -6.80 12.17 -18.54
CA PRO A 328 -7.61 13.39 -18.34
C PRO A 328 -7.81 13.74 -16.86
N MET A 329 -7.99 12.75 -15.99
CA MET A 329 -8.17 12.95 -14.54
C MET A 329 -6.91 13.48 -13.87
N THR A 330 -5.73 12.97 -14.26
CA THR A 330 -4.42 13.43 -13.77
C THR A 330 -4.10 14.81 -14.29
N ARG A 331 -4.31 15.04 -15.60
CA ARG A 331 -4.08 16.33 -16.25
C ARG A 331 -4.81 17.47 -15.56
N ASP A 332 -6.12 17.33 -15.36
CA ASP A 332 -6.95 18.40 -14.83
C ASP A 332 -6.58 18.73 -13.39
N ARG A 333 -6.22 17.72 -12.59
CA ARG A 333 -5.67 17.93 -11.24
C ARG A 333 -4.34 18.67 -11.25
N PHE A 334 -3.42 18.29 -12.13
CA PHE A 334 -2.11 18.95 -12.24
C PHE A 334 -2.23 20.37 -12.78
N LEU A 335 -3.14 20.62 -13.73
CA LEU A 335 -3.44 22.00 -14.17
C LEU A 335 -3.95 22.87 -13.02
N ALA A 336 -4.87 22.35 -12.21
CA ALA A 336 -5.37 23.08 -11.04
C ALA A 336 -4.26 23.38 -10.03
N GLY A 337 -3.35 22.43 -9.78
CA GLY A 337 -2.20 22.64 -8.89
C GLY A 337 -1.18 23.64 -9.45
N ALA A 338 -0.93 23.60 -10.75
CA ALA A 338 0.00 24.53 -11.41
C ALA A 338 -0.51 26.00 -11.39
N LEU A 339 -1.81 26.21 -11.26
CA LEU A 339 -2.46 27.53 -11.18
C LEU A 339 -2.69 27.99 -9.72
N ALA A 340 -2.42 27.14 -8.74
CA ALA A 340 -2.65 27.45 -7.34
C ALA A 340 -1.66 28.52 -6.84
N PRO A 341 -2.12 29.57 -6.15
CA PRO A 341 -1.22 30.60 -5.62
C PRO A 341 -0.35 30.04 -4.48
N ALA A 342 0.90 30.53 -4.39
CA ALA A 342 1.85 30.11 -3.36
C ALA A 342 1.31 30.27 -1.93
N GLU A 343 0.49 31.30 -1.71
CA GLU A 343 -0.17 31.54 -0.42
C GLU A 343 -1.01 30.34 0.04
N LEU A 344 -1.72 29.70 -0.88
CA LEU A 344 -2.54 28.52 -0.57
C LEU A 344 -1.65 27.37 -0.04
N TYR A 345 -0.50 27.13 -0.67
CA TYR A 345 0.47 26.14 -0.22
C TYR A 345 1.05 26.46 1.17
N LEU A 346 1.44 27.73 1.38
CA LEU A 346 1.98 28.16 2.68
C LEU A 346 0.95 28.03 3.80
N ASN A 347 -0.32 28.34 3.53
CA ASN A 347 -1.40 28.20 4.50
C ASN A 347 -1.69 26.70 4.79
N ALA A 348 -1.66 25.86 3.77
CA ALA A 348 -1.80 24.41 3.94
C ALA A 348 -0.66 23.82 4.77
N GLN A 349 0.60 24.25 4.59
CA GLN A 349 1.73 23.82 5.41
C GLN A 349 1.61 24.30 6.88
N ARG A 350 1.08 25.50 7.11
CA ARG A 350 0.78 25.98 8.48
C ARG A 350 -0.31 25.15 9.15
N ALA A 351 -1.38 24.80 8.41
CA ALA A 351 -2.45 23.93 8.88
C ALA A 351 -1.92 22.52 9.19
N ARG A 352 -1.09 21.95 8.30
CA ARG A 352 -0.40 20.66 8.50
C ARG A 352 0.37 20.62 9.81
N ARG A 353 1.18 21.65 10.08
CA ARG A 353 1.98 21.72 11.32
C ARG A 353 1.10 21.73 12.56
N ARG A 354 0.06 22.60 12.61
CA ARG A 354 -0.88 22.66 13.75
C ARG A 354 -1.60 21.32 13.98
N TYR A 355 -2.10 20.75 12.90
CA TYR A 355 -2.74 19.44 12.97
C TYR A 355 -1.79 18.35 13.48
N ARG A 356 -0.54 18.32 13.00
CA ARG A 356 0.47 17.38 13.47
C ARG A 356 0.73 17.50 14.97
N GLU A 357 0.89 18.70 15.47
CA GLU A 357 1.09 18.97 16.90
C GLU A 357 -0.11 18.50 17.74
N ALA A 358 -1.34 18.75 17.28
CA ALA A 358 -2.55 18.30 17.95
C ALA A 358 -2.71 16.77 17.94
N ALA A 359 -2.49 16.15 16.79
CA ALA A 359 -2.62 14.70 16.62
C ALA A 359 -1.57 13.92 17.42
N LEU A 360 -0.31 14.39 17.48
CA LEU A 360 0.75 13.70 18.23
C LEU A 360 0.46 13.66 19.72
N ARG A 361 -0.17 14.69 20.31
CA ARG A 361 -0.59 14.67 21.72
C ARG A 361 -1.57 13.55 22.05
N VAL A 362 -2.39 13.11 21.09
CA VAL A 362 -3.28 11.97 21.29
C VAL A 362 -2.49 10.69 21.55
N PHE A 363 -1.38 10.49 20.82
CA PHE A 363 -0.51 9.32 20.98
C PHE A 363 0.37 9.34 22.25
N GLU A 364 0.32 10.40 23.05
CA GLU A 364 0.87 10.37 24.43
C GLU A 364 -0.02 9.54 25.37
N THR A 365 -1.30 9.41 25.04
CA THR A 365 -2.30 8.70 25.88
C THR A 365 -2.73 7.35 25.33
N ILE A 366 -2.49 7.08 24.05
CA ILE A 366 -2.79 5.80 23.36
C ILE A 366 -1.58 5.34 22.56
N ASP A 367 -1.50 4.04 22.28
CA ASP A 367 -0.43 3.44 21.46
C ASP A 367 -0.93 3.09 20.06
N VAL A 368 -2.21 2.66 19.94
CA VAL A 368 -2.83 2.32 18.66
C VAL A 368 -4.24 2.89 18.58
N LEU A 369 -4.55 3.56 17.48
CA LEU A 369 -5.88 4.03 17.12
C LEU A 369 -6.47 3.13 16.02
N ILE A 370 -7.65 2.57 16.25
CA ILE A 370 -8.42 1.79 15.27
C ILE A 370 -9.40 2.71 14.56
N THR A 371 -9.36 2.79 13.23
CA THR A 371 -10.36 3.53 12.45
C THR A 371 -10.83 2.69 11.26
N PRO A 372 -11.99 3.00 10.65
CA PRO A 372 -12.28 2.48 9.32
C PRO A 372 -11.14 2.82 8.35
N ALA A 373 -10.78 1.90 7.46
CA ALA A 373 -9.72 2.13 6.47
C ALA A 373 -10.23 2.98 5.29
N VAL A 374 -11.47 2.73 4.87
CA VAL A 374 -12.17 3.44 3.78
C VAL A 374 -13.60 3.74 4.22
N PRO A 375 -14.23 4.80 3.67
CA PRO A 375 -15.56 5.22 4.10
C PRO A 375 -16.70 4.29 3.60
N PHE A 376 -16.47 3.52 2.54
CA PHE A 376 -17.46 2.63 1.91
C PHE A 376 -16.76 1.46 1.20
N GLU A 377 -17.53 0.48 0.74
CA GLU A 377 -17.04 -0.69 -0.01
C GLU A 377 -16.56 -0.33 -1.42
N ALA A 378 -15.90 -1.29 -2.11
CA ALA A 378 -15.42 -1.11 -3.47
C ALA A 378 -16.55 -0.63 -4.41
N PRO A 379 -16.46 0.59 -4.99
CA PRO A 379 -17.48 1.10 -5.88
C PRO A 379 -17.45 0.40 -7.24
N PRO A 380 -18.57 0.43 -8.01
CA PRO A 380 -18.59 -0.02 -9.40
C PRO A 380 -17.58 0.76 -10.25
N ILE A 381 -17.02 0.10 -11.26
CA ILE A 381 -16.17 0.73 -12.26
C ILE A 381 -16.97 1.81 -13.00
N GLY A 382 -16.37 2.99 -13.20
CA GLY A 382 -16.99 4.12 -13.89
C GLY A 382 -18.04 4.88 -13.07
N ALA A 383 -18.23 4.54 -11.78
CA ALA A 383 -19.18 5.26 -10.94
C ALA A 383 -18.75 6.71 -10.72
N GLU A 384 -19.53 7.65 -11.22
CA GLU A 384 -19.30 9.10 -10.99
C GLU A 384 -19.79 9.54 -9.60
N GLN A 385 -20.85 8.91 -9.12
CA GLN A 385 -21.43 9.18 -7.81
C GLN A 385 -21.88 7.89 -7.13
N ILE A 386 -21.77 7.87 -5.79
CA ILE A 386 -22.30 6.84 -4.90
C ILE A 386 -23.03 7.52 -3.74
N ARG A 387 -23.95 6.80 -3.11
CA ARG A 387 -24.64 7.27 -1.90
C ARG A 387 -24.00 6.66 -0.67
N VAL A 388 -23.56 7.53 0.26
CA VAL A 388 -23.00 7.13 1.54
C VAL A 388 -23.68 7.95 2.63
N ALA A 389 -24.24 7.30 3.63
CA ALA A 389 -24.98 7.94 4.72
C ALA A 389 -26.08 8.94 4.24
N GLY A 390 -26.68 8.68 3.07
CA GLY A 390 -27.71 9.54 2.48
C GLY A 390 -27.21 10.68 1.59
N GLU A 391 -25.91 10.97 1.61
CA GLU A 391 -25.25 11.98 0.77
C GLU A 391 -24.71 11.37 -0.53
N SER A 392 -24.84 12.13 -1.65
CA SER A 392 -24.21 11.78 -2.93
C SER A 392 -22.79 12.32 -2.96
N MET A 393 -21.82 11.45 -3.29
CA MET A 393 -20.42 11.85 -3.34
C MET A 393 -19.67 11.16 -4.47
N ASN A 394 -18.60 11.83 -4.97
CA ASN A 394 -17.71 11.25 -5.95
C ASN A 394 -16.78 10.23 -5.28
N PRO A 395 -16.84 8.94 -5.65
CA PRO A 395 -16.04 7.91 -4.98
C PRO A 395 -14.55 8.13 -5.13
N ARG A 396 -14.07 8.62 -6.27
CA ARG A 396 -12.65 8.85 -6.54
C ARG A 396 -12.02 9.86 -5.57
N GLY A 397 -12.77 10.94 -5.22
CA GLY A 397 -12.30 11.96 -4.28
C GLY A 397 -12.38 11.54 -2.82
N MET A 398 -13.29 10.60 -2.50
CA MET A 398 -13.65 10.28 -1.11
C MET A 398 -13.02 9.00 -0.57
N LEU A 399 -12.52 8.09 -1.42
CA LEU A 399 -11.86 6.86 -0.96
C LEU A 399 -10.69 7.12 0.01
N GLY A 400 -9.98 8.24 -0.16
CA GLY A 400 -8.89 8.64 0.73
C GLY A 400 -9.30 9.38 2.00
N LEU A 401 -10.60 9.53 2.28
CA LEU A 401 -11.12 10.38 3.37
C LEU A 401 -10.46 10.07 4.73
N PHE A 402 -10.29 8.79 5.08
CA PHE A 402 -9.72 8.38 6.36
C PHE A 402 -8.19 8.19 6.33
N THR A 403 -7.61 8.04 5.16
CA THR A 403 -6.17 7.82 5.02
C THR A 403 -5.37 9.11 4.90
N GLN A 404 -5.94 10.17 4.31
CA GLN A 404 -5.28 11.45 4.08
C GLN A 404 -4.89 12.19 5.36
N PRO A 405 -5.73 12.29 6.42
CA PRO A 405 -5.32 12.91 7.68
C PRO A 405 -4.13 12.22 8.34
N ILE A 406 -3.98 10.92 8.13
CA ILE A 406 -2.86 10.14 8.65
C ILE A 406 -1.58 10.37 7.83
N SER A 407 -1.72 10.41 6.49
CA SER A 407 -0.59 10.64 5.57
C SER A 407 0.04 12.00 5.75
N VAL A 408 -0.77 13.05 5.86
CA VAL A 408 -0.32 14.46 5.90
C VAL A 408 0.66 14.75 7.03
N ILE A 409 0.65 13.95 8.08
CA ILE A 409 1.53 14.08 9.24
C ILE A 409 2.52 12.93 9.38
N GLY A 410 2.57 12.01 8.42
CA GLY A 410 3.58 10.96 8.32
C GLY A 410 3.46 9.82 9.32
N LEU A 411 2.31 9.62 9.97
CA LEU A 411 2.09 8.52 10.93
C LEU A 411 2.12 7.16 10.25
N PRO A 412 2.68 6.11 10.88
CA PRO A 412 2.58 4.74 10.39
C PRO A 412 1.13 4.25 10.50
N ALA A 413 0.71 3.48 9.50
CA ALA A 413 -0.62 2.87 9.48
C ALA A 413 -0.61 1.51 8.77
N LEU A 414 -1.30 0.53 9.34
CA LEU A 414 -1.43 -0.82 8.83
C LEU A 414 -2.90 -1.14 8.57
N VAL A 415 -3.26 -1.52 7.35
CA VAL A 415 -4.59 -2.03 7.02
C VAL A 415 -4.68 -3.49 7.36
N VAL A 416 -5.75 -3.83 8.10
CA VAL A 416 -6.07 -5.19 8.52
C VAL A 416 -7.41 -5.58 7.92
N PRO A 417 -7.45 -6.57 7.00
CA PRO A 417 -8.71 -7.10 6.47
C PRO A 417 -9.41 -7.94 7.52
N ILE A 418 -10.72 -7.73 7.66
CA ILE A 418 -11.55 -8.38 8.67
C ILE A 418 -12.36 -9.51 8.03
N LEU A 419 -12.33 -10.68 8.64
CA LEU A 419 -13.12 -11.82 8.20
C LEU A 419 -14.61 -11.53 8.42
N SER A 420 -15.39 -11.65 7.38
CA SER A 420 -16.85 -11.45 7.40
C SER A 420 -17.50 -12.30 6.31
N ASP A 421 -18.80 -12.54 6.44
CA ASP A 421 -19.63 -13.20 5.42
C ASP A 421 -20.04 -12.24 4.29
N ASP A 422 -19.61 -10.98 4.34
CA ASP A 422 -19.90 -9.99 3.31
C ASP A 422 -19.32 -10.43 1.95
N ALA A 423 -20.03 -10.12 0.87
CA ALA A 423 -19.57 -10.43 -0.49
C ALA A 423 -18.25 -9.72 -0.80
N LEU A 424 -18.11 -8.46 -0.35
CA LEU A 424 -16.92 -7.64 -0.53
C LEU A 424 -16.11 -7.54 0.76
N PRO A 425 -14.77 -7.44 0.65
CA PRO A 425 -13.90 -7.28 1.81
C PRO A 425 -14.20 -6.03 2.64
N ARG A 426 -13.91 -6.13 3.92
CA ARG A 426 -13.95 -5.03 4.90
C ARG A 426 -12.61 -4.96 5.61
N ALA A 427 -12.20 -3.77 6.01
CA ALA A 427 -10.94 -3.56 6.70
C ALA A 427 -10.98 -2.38 7.65
N VAL A 428 -10.13 -2.46 8.67
CA VAL A 428 -9.77 -1.32 9.52
C VAL A 428 -8.34 -0.87 9.21
N GLN A 429 -8.01 0.37 9.54
CA GLN A 429 -6.63 0.77 9.66
C GLN A 429 -6.25 0.96 11.13
N LEU A 430 -5.11 0.45 11.50
CA LEU A 430 -4.43 0.66 12.77
C LEU A 430 -3.43 1.79 12.57
N VAL A 431 -3.43 2.79 13.45
CA VAL A 431 -2.53 3.95 13.38
C VAL A 431 -1.76 4.07 14.67
N ALA A 432 -0.46 4.37 14.60
CA ALA A 432 0.38 4.57 15.79
C ALA A 432 1.19 5.86 15.71
N ALA A 433 1.88 6.19 16.80
CA ALA A 433 2.89 7.24 16.82
C ALA A 433 4.02 6.95 15.80
N PRO A 434 4.75 7.98 15.34
CA PRO A 434 5.92 7.76 14.49
C PRO A 434 6.90 6.77 15.14
N TRP A 435 7.45 5.87 14.33
CA TRP A 435 8.44 4.85 14.73
C TRP A 435 7.92 3.71 15.61
N ASN A 436 6.59 3.60 15.79
CA ASN A 436 5.96 2.55 16.58
C ASN A 436 5.19 1.54 15.70
N GLU A 437 5.80 1.11 14.60
CA GLU A 437 5.23 0.07 13.73
C GLU A 437 5.04 -1.26 14.47
N ALA A 438 5.91 -1.55 15.44
CA ALA A 438 5.82 -2.76 16.26
C ALA A 438 4.44 -2.93 16.93
N ALA A 439 3.86 -1.85 17.46
CA ALA A 439 2.51 -1.90 18.05
C ALA A 439 1.44 -2.27 17.03
N LEU A 440 1.56 -1.79 15.78
CA LEU A 440 0.63 -2.11 14.70
C LEU A 440 0.66 -3.61 14.36
N PHE A 441 1.87 -4.18 14.24
CA PHE A 441 2.04 -5.60 13.94
C PHE A 441 1.55 -6.50 15.08
N ARG A 442 1.79 -6.14 16.34
CA ARG A 442 1.29 -6.86 17.52
C ARG A 442 -0.25 -6.94 17.51
N VAL A 443 -0.92 -5.83 17.22
CA VAL A 443 -2.40 -5.79 17.14
C VAL A 443 -2.89 -6.59 15.93
N ALA A 444 -2.29 -6.44 14.76
CA ALA A 444 -2.66 -7.17 13.56
C ALA A 444 -2.52 -8.69 13.76
N ARG A 445 -1.42 -9.15 14.34
CA ARG A 445 -1.19 -10.57 14.64
C ARG A 445 -2.15 -11.12 15.69
N ALA A 446 -2.46 -10.36 16.71
CA ALA A 446 -3.45 -10.75 17.72
C ALA A 446 -4.83 -10.96 17.08
N LEU A 447 -5.25 -10.08 16.17
CA LEU A 447 -6.51 -10.21 15.43
C LEU A 447 -6.51 -11.43 14.48
N GLU A 448 -5.39 -11.72 13.80
CA GLU A 448 -5.24 -12.94 12.98
C GLU A 448 -5.34 -14.20 13.84
N THR A 449 -4.60 -14.25 14.95
CA THR A 449 -4.59 -15.41 15.87
C THR A 449 -5.95 -15.66 16.49
N ALA A 450 -6.72 -14.59 16.76
CA ALA A 450 -8.09 -14.67 17.26
C ALA A 450 -9.13 -15.06 16.18
N GLY A 451 -8.72 -15.21 14.91
CA GLY A 451 -9.63 -15.50 13.80
C GLY A 451 -10.58 -14.35 13.44
N VAL A 452 -10.23 -13.11 13.84
CA VAL A 452 -10.99 -11.90 13.51
C VAL A 452 -10.52 -11.30 12.20
N ALA A 453 -9.21 -11.35 11.95
CA ALA A 453 -8.59 -10.82 10.75
C ALA A 453 -8.05 -11.93 9.84
N GLY A 454 -8.01 -11.67 8.54
CA GLY A 454 -7.44 -12.58 7.55
C GLY A 454 -7.73 -12.14 6.12
N ALA A 455 -6.78 -12.34 5.21
CA ALA A 455 -6.98 -12.04 3.81
C ALA A 455 -7.85 -13.10 3.12
N ARG A 456 -8.72 -12.65 2.23
CA ARG A 456 -9.56 -13.50 1.37
C ARG A 456 -8.90 -13.63 0.00
N ILE A 457 -8.05 -14.65 -0.19
CA ILE A 457 -7.36 -14.88 -1.46
C ILE A 457 -8.28 -15.64 -2.44
N THR A 458 -8.68 -15.00 -3.54
CA THR A 458 -9.67 -15.56 -4.48
C THR A 458 -9.13 -16.70 -5.32
N GLY A 459 -7.81 -16.74 -5.59
CA GLY A 459 -7.14 -17.84 -6.30
C GLY A 459 -7.20 -19.20 -5.60
N ASN A 460 -7.70 -19.25 -4.37
CA ASN A 460 -7.91 -20.47 -3.59
C ASN A 460 -9.34 -21.05 -3.71
N ARG A 461 -10.23 -20.37 -4.42
CA ARG A 461 -11.59 -20.84 -4.69
C ARG A 461 -11.57 -21.54 -6.05
N ALA A 462 -11.31 -22.85 -6.05
CA ALA A 462 -11.58 -23.75 -7.17
C ALA A 462 -12.93 -24.43 -6.97
#